data_d33d9d647ec4c767e66e4dd2b78d7f40
#
_entry.id   d33d9d647ec4c767e66e4dd2b78d7f40
#
_cell.length_a   1.000
_cell.length_b   1.000
_cell.length_c   1.000
_cell.angle_alpha   90.00
_cell.angle_beta   90.00
_cell.angle_gamma   90.00
#
_symmetry.space_group_name_H-M   'P 1'
#
loop_
_entity.id
_entity.type
_entity.pdbx_description
1 polymer ?
#
loop_
_entity_poly.entity_id
_entity_poly.type
_entity_poly.pdbx_seq_one_letter_code
_entity_poly.pdbx_strand_id
1 'polypeptide(L)'
;MASKLNVINNALILIGDLPLQELSGTTRAHVASAAIYDRVVRAELNKFPWSFARKKASLNKVAETIVGTEFTTMYELPSDYIFIHKLNPISLRYQIYGSRIYTNYSATLYVDYIYNAPEDQWTAGFEDLMVSRLAMDLAPAIRDSATSMQLNAAQYEIASRMARASDSMQSPVQPIRSNPIVAARF
;
A
#
# COMPACT_ATOMS: atom_id res chain seq x y z
N MET A 1 -9.08 -12.95 12.51
CA MET A 1 -8.80 -11.58 12.10
C MET A 1 -7.33 -11.32 12.31
N ALA A 2 -6.67 -10.76 11.32
CA ALA A 2 -5.27 -10.37 11.44
C ALA A 2 -5.12 -9.32 12.56
N SER A 3 -4.03 -9.39 13.30
CA SER A 3 -3.62 -8.36 14.24
C SER A 3 -2.12 -8.16 14.12
N LYS A 4 -1.64 -6.96 14.44
CA LYS A 4 -0.20 -6.65 14.42
C LYS A 4 0.64 -7.71 15.14
N LEU A 5 0.20 -8.14 16.32
CA LEU A 5 0.89 -9.16 17.11
C LEU A 5 0.91 -10.53 16.40
N ASN A 6 -0.22 -10.96 15.82
CA ASN A 6 -0.29 -12.24 15.13
C ASN A 6 0.60 -12.28 13.88
N VAL A 7 0.61 -11.22 13.10
CA VAL A 7 1.46 -11.11 11.90
C VAL A 7 2.93 -11.16 12.27
N ILE A 8 3.34 -10.43 13.32
CA ILE A 8 4.72 -10.46 13.83
C ILE A 8 5.06 -11.87 14.35
N ASN A 9 4.19 -12.49 15.13
CA ASN A 9 4.44 -13.83 15.68
C ASN A 9 4.57 -14.90 14.60
N ASN A 10 3.72 -14.86 13.58
CA ASN A 10 3.84 -15.77 12.45
C ASN A 10 5.19 -15.58 11.72
N ALA A 11 5.64 -14.34 11.56
CA ALA A 11 6.95 -14.07 10.96
C ALA A 11 8.11 -14.55 11.83
N LEU A 12 8.02 -14.38 13.17
CA LEU A 12 9.03 -14.90 14.11
C LEU A 12 9.11 -16.44 14.08
N ILE A 13 7.97 -17.12 14.02
CA ILE A 13 7.91 -18.58 13.90
C ILE A 13 8.59 -19.04 12.60
N LEU A 14 8.37 -18.36 11.49
CA LEU A 14 9.02 -18.69 10.20
C LEU A 14 10.55 -18.61 10.25
N ILE A 15 11.10 -17.71 11.06
CA ILE A 15 12.55 -17.61 11.25
C ILE A 15 13.07 -18.48 12.40
N GLY A 16 12.19 -19.28 13.05
CA GLY A 16 12.53 -20.16 14.15
C GLY A 16 12.75 -19.46 15.48
N ASP A 17 12.13 -18.29 15.69
CA ASP A 17 12.15 -17.57 16.98
C ASP A 17 10.86 -17.76 17.77
N LEU A 18 10.88 -17.39 19.05
CA LEU A 18 9.72 -17.53 19.93
C LEU A 18 8.70 -16.41 19.68
N PRO A 19 7.39 -16.71 19.74
CA PRO A 19 6.36 -15.71 19.63
C PRO A 19 6.36 -14.77 20.84
N LEU A 20 6.02 -13.51 20.59
CA LEU A 20 5.86 -12.48 21.62
C LEU A 20 4.49 -12.61 22.30
N GLN A 21 4.43 -12.34 23.61
CA GLN A 21 3.17 -12.30 24.33
C GLN A 21 2.44 -10.94 24.16
N GLU A 22 3.23 -9.88 23.97
CA GLU A 22 2.75 -8.50 23.79
C GLU A 22 3.67 -7.74 22.82
N LEU A 23 3.26 -6.57 22.36
CA LEU A 23 4.05 -5.73 21.45
C LEU A 23 5.12 -4.90 22.16
N SER A 24 4.95 -4.68 23.47
CA SER A 24 5.89 -3.92 24.31
C SER A 24 6.93 -4.86 24.92
N GLY A 25 8.20 -4.48 24.91
CA GLY A 25 9.26 -5.26 25.51
C GLY A 25 10.65 -4.83 25.05
N THR A 26 11.66 -5.43 25.68
CA THR A 26 13.08 -5.06 25.48
C THR A 26 13.90 -6.14 24.77
N THR A 27 13.29 -7.28 24.43
CA THR A 27 14.03 -8.33 23.71
C THR A 27 14.36 -7.87 22.28
N ARG A 28 15.36 -8.50 21.67
CA ARG A 28 15.78 -8.22 20.30
C ARG A 28 14.60 -8.30 19.31
N ALA A 29 13.71 -9.28 19.48
CA ALA A 29 12.52 -9.43 18.66
C ALA A 29 11.53 -8.27 18.81
N HIS A 30 11.28 -7.78 20.03
CA HIS A 30 10.42 -6.60 20.26
C HIS A 30 10.97 -5.35 19.57
N VAL A 31 12.24 -5.05 19.80
CA VAL A 31 12.90 -3.84 19.25
C VAL A 31 12.93 -3.89 17.72
N ALA A 32 13.32 -5.03 17.16
CA ALA A 32 13.40 -5.19 15.71
C ALA A 32 12.02 -5.10 15.05
N SER A 33 11.01 -5.78 15.62
CA SER A 33 9.64 -5.75 15.08
C SER A 33 9.03 -4.35 15.16
N ALA A 34 9.20 -3.64 16.27
CA ALA A 34 8.69 -2.27 16.42
C ALA A 34 9.33 -1.30 15.41
N ALA A 35 10.62 -1.43 15.14
CA ALA A 35 11.35 -0.56 14.21
C ALA A 35 10.98 -0.82 12.73
N ILE A 36 10.64 -2.06 12.36
CA ILE A 36 10.49 -2.47 10.97
C ILE A 36 9.03 -2.45 10.53
N TYR A 37 8.08 -2.84 11.38
CA TYR A 37 6.71 -3.16 11.02
C TYR A 37 6.01 -2.07 10.21
N ASP A 38 5.86 -0.89 10.79
CA ASP A 38 5.05 0.19 10.17
C ASP A 38 5.67 0.68 8.84
N ARG A 39 7.00 0.66 8.75
CA ARG A 39 7.72 0.98 7.51
C ARG A 39 7.43 -0.05 6.41
N VAL A 40 7.43 -1.33 6.76
CA VAL A 40 7.21 -2.43 5.81
C VAL A 40 5.76 -2.44 5.36
N VAL A 41 4.78 -2.28 6.26
CA VAL A 41 3.35 -2.18 5.92
C VAL A 41 3.12 -1.07 4.90
N ARG A 42 3.62 0.13 5.16
CA ARG A 42 3.47 1.26 4.22
C ARG A 42 4.15 1.01 2.88
N ALA A 43 5.31 0.37 2.88
CA ALA A 43 6.03 0.02 1.66
C ALA A 43 5.24 -0.99 0.81
N GLU A 44 4.63 -2.01 1.42
CA GLU A 44 3.83 -3.00 0.68
C GLU A 44 2.50 -2.44 0.19
N LEU A 45 1.83 -1.60 0.99
CA LEU A 45 0.63 -0.90 0.55
C LEU A 45 0.90 0.04 -0.65
N ASN A 46 2.08 0.63 -0.73
CA ASN A 46 2.47 1.51 -1.84
C ASN A 46 2.79 0.78 -3.15
N LYS A 47 3.03 -0.54 -3.13
CA LYS A 47 3.45 -1.30 -4.32
C LYS A 47 2.32 -1.69 -5.26
N PHE A 48 1.09 -1.74 -4.76
CA PHE A 48 -0.06 -2.24 -5.53
C PHE A 48 -1.36 -1.58 -5.04
N PRO A 49 -2.33 -1.30 -5.92
CA PRO A 49 -3.61 -0.70 -5.53
C PRO A 49 -4.56 -1.74 -4.92
N TRP A 50 -4.21 -2.22 -3.71
CA TRP A 50 -4.97 -3.23 -2.97
C TRP A 50 -6.43 -2.85 -2.82
N SER A 51 -7.35 -3.77 -3.15
CA SER A 51 -8.79 -3.52 -3.11
C SER A 51 -9.29 -3.17 -1.71
N PHE A 52 -8.79 -3.86 -0.68
CA PHE A 52 -9.16 -3.63 0.72
C PHE A 52 -8.63 -2.29 1.28
N ALA A 53 -7.54 -1.76 0.72
CA ALA A 53 -6.91 -0.51 1.15
C ALA A 53 -7.30 0.69 0.29
N ARG A 54 -8.40 0.61 -0.47
CA ARG A 54 -8.85 1.67 -1.38
C ARG A 54 -9.96 2.49 -0.77
N LYS A 55 -9.79 3.82 -0.79
CA LYS A 55 -10.81 4.79 -0.38
C LYS A 55 -11.10 5.80 -1.48
N LYS A 56 -12.30 6.37 -1.43
CA LYS A 56 -12.71 7.53 -2.26
C LYS A 56 -13.02 8.72 -1.36
N ALA A 57 -12.54 9.89 -1.76
CA ALA A 57 -12.87 11.13 -1.09
C ALA A 57 -13.09 12.26 -2.11
N SER A 58 -13.91 13.23 -1.73
CA SER A 58 -13.93 14.54 -2.38
C SER A 58 -12.83 15.40 -1.78
N LEU A 59 -12.08 16.09 -2.63
CA LEU A 59 -10.99 16.95 -2.19
C LEU A 59 -11.48 18.36 -1.92
N ASN A 60 -10.98 18.94 -0.83
CA ASN A 60 -11.25 20.32 -0.48
C ASN A 60 -10.36 21.24 -1.30
N LYS A 61 -10.98 22.23 -1.95
CA LYS A 61 -10.26 23.30 -2.65
C LYS A 61 -9.60 24.22 -1.64
N VAL A 62 -8.33 24.54 -1.86
CA VAL A 62 -7.58 25.48 -1.03
C VAL A 62 -7.66 26.87 -1.66
N ALA A 63 -7.94 27.89 -0.84
CA ALA A 63 -8.14 29.27 -1.29
C ALA A 63 -6.84 30.11 -1.30
N GLU A 64 -5.69 29.50 -1.14
CA GLU A 64 -4.41 30.19 -1.18
C GLU A 64 -4.01 30.58 -2.61
N THR A 65 -3.23 31.67 -2.74
CA THR A 65 -2.69 32.10 -4.03
C THR A 65 -1.61 31.16 -4.50
N ILE A 66 -1.73 30.65 -5.71
CA ILE A 66 -0.75 29.77 -6.34
C ILE A 66 0.32 30.63 -7.01
N VAL A 67 1.58 30.38 -6.69
CA VAL A 67 2.73 31.10 -7.24
C VAL A 67 3.71 30.12 -7.88
N GLY A 68 4.24 30.49 -9.05
CA GLY A 68 5.33 29.73 -9.70
C GLY A 68 4.92 28.44 -10.41
N THR A 69 3.62 28.23 -10.68
CA THR A 69 3.11 27.08 -11.45
C THR A 69 2.16 27.53 -12.55
N GLU A 70 1.96 26.69 -13.57
CA GLU A 70 0.96 26.89 -14.63
C GLU A 70 -0.48 26.57 -14.19
N PHE A 71 -0.66 26.04 -12.96
CA PHE A 71 -1.95 25.62 -12.45
C PHE A 71 -2.66 26.75 -11.71
N THR A 72 -3.98 26.76 -11.83
CA THR A 72 -4.85 27.81 -11.28
C THR A 72 -5.60 27.38 -10.01
N THR A 73 -5.61 26.11 -9.69
CA THR A 73 -6.39 25.55 -8.58
C THR A 73 -5.56 24.49 -7.84
N MET A 74 -5.71 24.45 -6.53
CA MET A 74 -5.11 23.40 -5.71
C MET A 74 -6.12 22.78 -4.77
N TYR A 75 -5.88 21.52 -4.46
CA TYR A 75 -6.69 20.69 -3.56
C TYR A 75 -5.81 20.02 -2.53
N GLU A 76 -6.33 19.88 -1.32
CA GLU A 76 -5.65 19.18 -0.23
C GLU A 76 -5.91 17.68 -0.31
N LEU A 77 -4.84 16.88 -0.19
CA LEU A 77 -4.93 15.42 -0.12
C LEU A 77 -5.34 14.96 1.28
N PRO A 78 -6.06 13.83 1.41
CA PRO A 78 -6.36 13.24 2.71
C PRO A 78 -5.08 12.93 3.50
N SER A 79 -5.08 13.15 4.81
CA SER A 79 -3.90 12.94 5.66
C SER A 79 -3.45 11.48 5.76
N ASP A 80 -4.36 10.54 5.48
CA ASP A 80 -4.13 9.10 5.53
C ASP A 80 -3.71 8.48 4.19
N TYR A 81 -3.53 9.29 3.11
CA TYR A 81 -3.18 8.76 1.81
C TYR A 81 -1.73 8.21 1.78
N ILE A 82 -1.55 7.13 1.05
CA ILE A 82 -0.24 6.56 0.72
C ILE A 82 0.12 6.89 -0.72
N PHE A 83 -0.79 6.58 -1.67
CA PHE A 83 -0.65 7.02 -3.06
C PHE A 83 -2.02 7.15 -3.74
N ILE A 84 -2.06 7.97 -4.78
CA ILE A 84 -3.26 8.20 -5.59
C ILE A 84 -3.37 7.11 -6.64
N HIS A 85 -4.50 6.41 -6.65
CA HIS A 85 -4.80 5.40 -7.68
C HIS A 85 -5.44 6.04 -8.91
N LYS A 86 -6.46 6.90 -8.72
CA LYS A 86 -7.18 7.59 -9.80
C LYS A 86 -7.71 8.94 -9.33
N LEU A 87 -7.81 9.86 -10.27
CA LEU A 87 -8.60 11.08 -10.10
C LEU A 87 -9.84 11.02 -10.99
N ASN A 88 -10.90 11.68 -10.57
CA ASN A 88 -12.09 11.86 -11.39
C ASN A 88 -12.37 13.38 -11.49
N PRO A 89 -12.29 13.93 -12.73
CA PRO A 89 -12.24 13.27 -14.05
C PRO A 89 -10.87 12.64 -14.39
N ILE A 90 -10.88 11.52 -15.14
CA ILE A 90 -9.69 10.66 -15.40
C ILE A 90 -8.64 11.34 -16.28
N SER A 91 -9.04 12.21 -17.22
CA SER A 91 -8.15 12.89 -18.16
C SER A 91 -7.55 14.18 -17.62
N LEU A 92 -7.56 14.37 -16.30
CA LEU A 92 -7.11 15.59 -15.66
C LEU A 92 -5.58 15.70 -15.69
N ARG A 93 -5.06 16.84 -16.18
CA ARG A 93 -3.64 17.19 -16.00
C ARG A 93 -3.45 17.73 -14.59
N TYR A 94 -2.55 17.11 -13.83
CA TYR A 94 -2.26 17.50 -12.45
C TYR A 94 -0.80 17.25 -12.08
N GLN A 95 -0.36 17.91 -11.03
CA GLN A 95 0.90 17.66 -10.34
C GLN A 95 0.67 17.60 -8.83
N ILE A 96 1.51 16.85 -8.15
CA ILE A 96 1.47 16.73 -6.70
C ILE A 96 2.71 17.42 -6.14
N TYR A 97 2.48 18.40 -5.27
CA TYR A 97 3.53 19.03 -4.48
C TYR A 97 3.19 18.90 -2.99
N GLY A 98 4.03 18.17 -2.26
CA GLY A 98 3.78 17.87 -0.86
C GLY A 98 2.47 17.11 -0.64
N SER A 99 1.55 17.70 0.13
CA SER A 99 0.22 17.15 0.42
C SER A 99 -0.88 17.73 -0.48
N ARG A 100 -0.55 18.38 -1.59
CA ARG A 100 -1.52 19.09 -2.43
C ARG A 100 -1.46 18.66 -3.89
N ILE A 101 -2.62 18.63 -4.54
CA ILE A 101 -2.78 18.43 -5.98
C ILE A 101 -3.00 19.79 -6.63
N TYR A 102 -2.22 20.09 -7.65
CA TYR A 102 -2.31 21.28 -8.49
C TYR A 102 -2.90 20.93 -9.84
N THR A 103 -3.90 21.67 -10.30
CA THR A 103 -4.60 21.42 -11.55
C THR A 103 -5.28 22.70 -12.07
N ASN A 104 -5.72 22.68 -13.32
CA ASN A 104 -6.57 23.73 -13.88
C ASN A 104 -8.08 23.43 -13.78
N TYR A 105 -8.43 22.33 -13.10
CA TYR A 105 -9.81 21.93 -12.86
C TYR A 105 -10.34 22.63 -11.60
N SER A 106 -11.49 23.31 -11.70
CA SER A 106 -12.01 24.15 -10.61
C SER A 106 -13.25 23.61 -9.92
N ALA A 107 -13.86 22.54 -10.47
CA ALA A 107 -15.04 21.90 -9.87
C ALA A 107 -14.64 20.85 -8.84
N THR A 108 -15.62 20.17 -8.22
CA THR A 108 -15.36 19.13 -7.20
C THR A 108 -14.48 18.02 -7.77
N LEU A 109 -13.33 17.82 -7.16
CA LEU A 109 -12.36 16.78 -7.52
C LEU A 109 -12.49 15.59 -6.59
N TYR A 110 -12.64 14.40 -7.17
CA TYR A 110 -12.66 13.15 -6.39
C TYR A 110 -11.36 12.40 -6.58
N VAL A 111 -10.85 11.85 -5.50
CA VAL A 111 -9.66 10.99 -5.49
C VAL A 111 -10.03 9.57 -5.08
N ASP A 112 -9.46 8.61 -5.79
CA ASP A 112 -9.42 7.20 -5.42
C ASP A 112 -7.97 6.90 -5.00
N TYR A 113 -7.73 6.56 -3.74
CA TYR A 113 -6.40 6.48 -3.17
C TYR A 113 -6.24 5.27 -2.24
N ILE A 114 -5.00 4.87 -2.02
CA ILE A 114 -4.64 3.85 -1.06
C ILE A 114 -4.31 4.53 0.27
N TYR A 115 -4.89 3.99 1.33
CA TYR A 115 -4.67 4.43 2.70
C TYR A 115 -4.04 3.35 3.56
N ASN A 116 -3.56 3.72 4.74
CA ASN A 116 -3.02 2.77 5.71
C ASN A 116 -4.18 1.97 6.35
N ALA A 117 -4.59 0.89 5.67
CA ALA A 117 -5.68 0.03 6.14
C ALA A 117 -5.25 -0.75 7.39
N PRO A 118 -6.08 -0.79 8.45
CA PRO A 118 -5.78 -1.57 9.65
C PRO A 118 -5.78 -3.08 9.33
N GLU A 119 -5.09 -3.86 10.16
CA GLU A 119 -4.81 -5.27 9.92
C GLU A 119 -6.07 -6.15 9.84
N ASP A 120 -7.15 -5.77 10.51
CA ASP A 120 -8.44 -6.48 10.50
C ASP A 120 -9.16 -6.44 9.14
N GLN A 121 -8.77 -5.51 8.27
CA GLN A 121 -9.30 -5.37 6.91
C GLN A 121 -8.45 -6.09 5.85
N TRP A 122 -7.30 -6.62 6.23
CA TRP A 122 -6.41 -7.27 5.28
C TRP A 122 -7.03 -8.57 4.73
N THR A 123 -6.79 -8.81 3.45
CA THR A 123 -7.10 -10.10 2.84
C THR A 123 -6.09 -11.15 3.30
N ALA A 124 -6.49 -12.42 3.36
CA ALA A 124 -5.62 -13.51 3.75
C ALA A 124 -4.33 -13.57 2.90
N GLY A 125 -4.44 -13.32 1.59
CA GLY A 125 -3.27 -13.28 0.70
C GLY A 125 -2.31 -12.14 1.03
N PHE A 126 -2.81 -10.98 1.47
CA PHE A 126 -1.96 -9.88 1.92
C PHE A 126 -1.34 -10.16 3.29
N GLU A 127 -2.06 -10.84 4.19
CA GLU A 127 -1.51 -11.28 5.47
C GLU A 127 -0.32 -12.23 5.27
N ASP A 128 -0.45 -13.25 4.42
CA ASP A 128 0.63 -14.19 4.08
C ASP A 128 1.83 -13.48 3.45
N LEU A 129 1.58 -12.52 2.57
CA LEU A 129 2.63 -11.68 1.99
C LEU A 129 3.37 -10.90 3.08
N MET A 130 2.64 -10.28 4.01
CA MET A 130 3.22 -9.49 5.10
C MET A 130 4.04 -10.35 6.05
N VAL A 131 3.57 -11.55 6.39
CA VAL A 131 4.29 -12.52 7.21
C VAL A 131 5.62 -12.90 6.55
N SER A 132 5.61 -13.26 5.26
CA SER A 132 6.82 -13.58 4.50
C SER A 132 7.78 -12.40 4.39
N ARG A 133 7.25 -11.21 4.18
CA ARG A 133 8.04 -9.98 4.10
C ARG A 133 8.72 -9.63 5.41
N LEU A 134 7.99 -9.70 6.51
CA LEU A 134 8.54 -9.46 7.85
C LEU A 134 9.58 -10.51 8.22
N ALA A 135 9.33 -11.79 7.92
CA ALA A 135 10.30 -12.86 8.15
C ALA A 135 11.63 -12.59 7.42
N MET A 136 11.57 -12.12 6.17
CA MET A 136 12.75 -11.75 5.39
C MET A 136 13.55 -10.60 6.06
N ASP A 137 12.85 -9.54 6.52
CA ASP A 137 13.51 -8.35 7.10
C ASP A 137 13.97 -8.61 8.55
N LEU A 138 13.29 -9.50 9.32
CA LEU A 138 13.63 -9.84 10.70
C LEU A 138 14.73 -10.89 10.81
N ALA A 139 14.87 -11.80 9.84
CA ALA A 139 15.86 -12.87 9.88
C ALA A 139 17.30 -12.37 10.13
N PRO A 140 17.84 -11.38 9.42
CA PRO A 140 19.18 -10.87 9.69
C PRO A 140 19.28 -10.11 11.01
N ALA A 141 18.20 -9.45 11.44
CA ALA A 141 18.20 -8.67 12.67
C ALA A 141 18.15 -9.54 13.94
N ILE A 142 17.53 -10.73 13.89
CA ILE A 142 17.29 -11.59 15.05
C ILE A 142 18.23 -12.79 15.06
N ARG A 143 18.38 -13.47 13.93
CA ARG A 143 19.12 -14.74 13.81
C ARG A 143 20.51 -14.61 13.21
N ASP A 144 20.88 -13.44 12.69
CA ASP A 144 22.14 -13.21 11.98
C ASP A 144 22.38 -14.26 10.86
N SER A 145 21.31 -14.65 10.16
CA SER A 145 21.32 -15.72 9.17
C SER A 145 20.98 -15.19 7.77
N ALA A 146 21.99 -15.09 6.93
CA ALA A 146 21.83 -14.73 5.53
C ALA A 146 21.06 -15.81 4.73
N THR A 147 21.22 -17.08 5.09
CA THR A 147 20.52 -18.20 4.46
C THR A 147 19.01 -18.13 4.71
N SER A 148 18.59 -17.86 5.95
CA SER A 148 17.18 -17.67 6.29
C SER A 148 16.58 -16.47 5.55
N MET A 149 17.33 -15.38 5.42
CA MET A 149 16.91 -14.21 4.65
C MET A 149 16.65 -14.57 3.17
N GLN A 150 17.55 -15.31 2.53
CA GLN A 150 17.39 -15.72 1.12
C GLN A 150 16.20 -16.65 0.92
N LEU A 151 15.98 -17.58 1.83
CA LEU A 151 14.83 -18.49 1.77
C LEU A 151 13.51 -17.74 1.90
N ASN A 152 13.42 -16.83 2.88
CA ASN A 152 12.24 -16.00 3.09
C ASN A 152 12.02 -14.99 1.95
N ALA A 153 13.07 -14.53 1.27
CA ALA A 153 12.95 -13.69 0.09
C ALA A 153 12.28 -14.43 -1.08
N ALA A 154 12.63 -15.70 -1.31
CA ALA A 154 11.98 -16.52 -2.32
C ALA A 154 10.49 -16.76 -2.00
N GLN A 155 10.17 -17.03 -0.73
CA GLN A 155 8.78 -17.17 -0.27
C GLN A 155 7.99 -15.87 -0.43
N TYR A 156 8.58 -14.71 -0.09
CA TYR A 156 7.97 -13.41 -0.29
C TYR A 156 7.62 -13.15 -1.76
N GLU A 157 8.50 -13.48 -2.70
CA GLU A 157 8.22 -13.29 -4.14
C GLU A 157 7.03 -14.14 -4.61
N ILE A 158 6.90 -15.36 -4.10
CA ILE A 158 5.75 -16.23 -4.40
C ILE A 158 4.47 -15.64 -3.78
N ALA A 159 4.49 -15.32 -2.49
CA ALA A 159 3.36 -14.76 -1.77
C ALA A 159 2.89 -13.43 -2.39
N SER A 160 3.83 -12.57 -2.81
CA SER A 160 3.53 -11.29 -3.48
C SER A 160 2.77 -11.48 -4.79
N ARG A 161 3.19 -12.44 -5.62
CA ARG A 161 2.50 -12.75 -6.88
C ARG A 161 1.10 -13.31 -6.64
N MET A 162 0.96 -14.22 -5.68
CA MET A 162 -0.31 -14.85 -5.34
C MET A 162 -1.30 -13.83 -4.75
N ALA A 163 -0.84 -12.97 -3.83
CA ALA A 163 -1.66 -11.95 -3.23
C ALA A 163 -2.21 -10.96 -4.27
N ARG A 164 -1.34 -10.48 -5.19
CA ARG A 164 -1.76 -9.58 -6.27
C ARG A 164 -2.72 -10.24 -7.25
N ALA A 165 -2.50 -11.51 -7.61
CA ALA A 165 -3.40 -12.26 -8.47
C ALA A 165 -4.78 -12.41 -7.82
N SER A 166 -4.83 -12.81 -6.55
CA SER A 166 -6.07 -12.94 -5.78
C SER A 166 -6.83 -11.61 -5.64
N ASP A 167 -6.11 -10.51 -5.33
CA ASP A 167 -6.73 -9.19 -5.23
C ASP A 167 -7.28 -8.71 -6.58
N SER A 168 -6.56 -8.95 -7.68
CA SER A 168 -6.99 -8.59 -9.03
C SER A 168 -8.27 -9.34 -9.48
N MET A 169 -8.47 -10.56 -9.00
CA MET A 169 -9.68 -11.34 -9.28
C MET A 169 -10.95 -10.76 -8.63
N GLN A 170 -10.80 -9.92 -7.61
CA GLN A 170 -11.94 -9.24 -6.98
C GLN A 170 -12.50 -8.08 -7.81
N SER A 171 -11.76 -7.63 -8.82
CA SER A 171 -12.22 -6.58 -9.74
C SER A 171 -12.86 -7.22 -10.98
N PRO A 172 -14.10 -6.87 -11.32
CA PRO A 172 -14.74 -7.40 -12.53
C PRO A 172 -13.95 -6.96 -13.78
N VAL A 173 -13.78 -7.88 -14.73
CA VAL A 173 -13.18 -7.58 -16.02
C VAL A 173 -14.02 -6.52 -16.72
N GLN A 174 -13.46 -5.34 -16.94
CA GLN A 174 -14.14 -4.31 -17.71
C GLN A 174 -13.96 -4.57 -19.21
N PRO A 175 -15.05 -4.66 -19.98
CA PRO A 175 -14.92 -4.79 -21.43
C PRO A 175 -14.25 -3.53 -21.98
N ILE A 176 -13.36 -3.71 -22.95
CA ILE A 176 -12.75 -2.61 -23.70
C ILE A 176 -13.86 -1.90 -24.46
N ARG A 177 -14.33 -0.78 -23.92
CA ARG A 177 -15.48 -0.04 -24.51
C ARG A 177 -15.12 0.80 -25.74
N SER A 178 -13.85 1.10 -25.96
CA SER A 178 -13.40 1.78 -27.18
C SER A 178 -11.92 1.41 -27.42
N ASN A 179 -11.68 0.74 -28.51
CA ASN A 179 -10.33 0.60 -29.05
C ASN A 179 -10.26 1.53 -30.28
N PRO A 180 -9.50 2.64 -30.24
CA PRO A 180 -9.39 3.57 -31.37
C PRO A 180 -8.86 2.89 -32.64
N ILE A 181 -8.11 1.79 -32.50
CA ILE A 181 -7.63 0.97 -33.63
C ILE A 181 -8.77 0.18 -34.28
N VAL A 182 -9.74 -0.28 -33.51
CA VAL A 182 -10.93 -0.96 -34.03
C VAL A 182 -11.91 0.02 -34.65
N ALA A 183 -12.09 1.21 -34.05
CA ALA A 183 -12.93 2.27 -34.58
C ALA A 183 -12.41 2.87 -35.89
N ALA A 184 -11.10 2.81 -36.15
CA ALA A 184 -10.50 3.27 -37.39
C ALA A 184 -10.64 2.25 -38.58
N ARG A 185 -11.22 1.10 -38.30
CA ARG A 185 -11.38 0.02 -39.31
C ARG A 185 -12.79 -0.11 -39.88
N PHE A 186 -13.72 0.66 -39.33
CA PHE A 186 -15.11 0.82 -39.76
C PHE A 186 -15.46 2.30 -39.94
#